data_17f772d45578d8245e460bd6700c634c
#
_entry.id   17f772d45578d8245e460bd6700c634c
#
_cell.length_a   1.000
_cell.length_b   1.000
_cell.length_c   1.000
_cell.angle_alpha   90.00
_cell.angle_beta   90.00
_cell.angle_gamma   90.00
#
_symmetry.space_group_name_H-M   'P 1'
#
loop_
_entity.id
_entity.type
_entity.pdbx_description
1 polymer ?
#
loop_
_entity_poly.entity_id
_entity_poly.type
_entity_poly.pdbx_seq_one_letter_code
_entity_poly.pdbx_strand_id
1 'polypeptide(L)'
;PGGELAEECRRAFLLSCFTGLRLSDLKTLTWGDIERAPEPMIVKRQSKTKDVVRIPLAPTAWELIDDRELHHRDELVFPRMTASKGVNVHIPLNTWRKKAGIDRAFGWHAARHSFAMMTLEASGDIYSVSRLLGHSDIRITEVYLRLLDSRKKEIIASLPELKDEQKTFEFKQPKQA
;
A
#
# COMPACT_ATOMS: atom_id res chain seq x y z
N PRO A 1 -28.66 3.63 1.47
CA PRO A 1 -27.89 3.07 2.59
C PRO A 1 -26.64 2.29 2.13
N GLY A 2 -26.70 1.61 0.97
CA GLY A 2 -25.53 0.85 0.45
C GLY A 2 -24.42 1.72 -0.16
N GLY A 3 -24.73 2.93 -0.59
CA GLY A 3 -23.76 3.84 -1.23
C GLY A 3 -22.71 4.37 -0.28
N GLU A 4 -23.07 4.74 0.93
CA GLU A 4 -22.15 5.33 1.92
C GLU A 4 -21.16 4.32 2.48
N LEU A 5 -21.57 3.09 2.80
CA LEU A 5 -20.64 2.02 3.19
C LEU A 5 -19.68 1.68 2.05
N ALA A 6 -20.17 1.66 0.80
CA ALA A 6 -19.33 1.36 -0.35
C ALA A 6 -18.27 2.44 -0.57
N GLU A 7 -18.62 3.70 -0.40
CA GLU A 7 -17.67 4.82 -0.50
C GLU A 7 -16.65 4.80 0.64
N GLU A 8 -17.10 4.54 1.87
CA GLU A 8 -16.22 4.39 3.02
C GLU A 8 -15.24 3.22 2.84
N CYS A 9 -15.71 2.07 2.36
CA CYS A 9 -14.85 0.93 2.04
C CYS A 9 -13.84 1.26 0.94
N ARG A 10 -14.21 2.04 -0.08
CA ARG A 10 -13.31 2.50 -1.13
C ARG A 10 -12.21 3.39 -0.55
N ARG A 11 -12.58 4.41 0.23
CA ARG A 11 -11.64 5.32 0.90
C ARG A 11 -10.69 4.56 1.81
N ALA A 12 -11.20 3.66 2.64
CA ALA A 12 -10.41 2.83 3.55
C ALA A 12 -9.44 1.91 2.80
N PHE A 13 -9.86 1.29 1.69
CA PHE A 13 -9.00 0.47 0.86
C PHE A 13 -7.86 1.28 0.23
N LEU A 14 -8.18 2.44 -0.33
CA LEU A 14 -7.18 3.34 -0.91
C LEU A 14 -6.22 3.85 0.17
N LEU A 15 -6.73 4.24 1.34
CA LEU A 15 -5.85 4.61 2.47
C LEU A 15 -4.89 3.48 2.82
N SER A 16 -5.35 2.22 2.83
CA SER A 16 -4.47 1.06 3.04
C SER A 16 -3.39 0.93 1.96
N CYS A 17 -3.69 1.29 0.70
CA CYS A 17 -2.69 1.31 -0.37
C CYS A 17 -1.57 2.34 -0.13
N PHE A 18 -1.84 3.41 0.62
CA PHE A 18 -0.87 4.46 0.93
C PHE A 18 -0.26 4.38 2.34
N THR A 19 -0.78 3.52 3.21
CA THR A 19 -0.34 3.42 4.60
C THR A 19 0.07 2.02 5.02
N GLY A 20 -0.33 1.01 4.27
CA GLY A 20 -0.12 -0.39 4.62
C GLY A 20 -0.94 -0.88 5.83
N LEU A 21 -1.88 -0.11 6.36
CA LEU A 21 -2.73 -0.53 7.48
C LEU A 21 -3.54 -1.77 7.14
N ARG A 22 -3.67 -2.69 8.10
CA ARG A 22 -4.51 -3.87 7.97
C ARG A 22 -5.99 -3.50 8.09
N LEU A 23 -6.89 -4.31 7.53
CA LEU A 23 -8.34 -4.11 7.69
C LEU A 23 -8.75 -3.98 9.16
N SER A 24 -8.17 -4.77 10.07
CA SER A 24 -8.42 -4.67 11.52
C SER A 24 -8.06 -3.31 12.08
N ASP A 25 -6.96 -2.72 11.59
CA ASP A 25 -6.47 -1.43 12.07
C ASP A 25 -7.31 -0.28 11.49
N LEU A 26 -7.75 -0.39 10.23
CA LEU A 26 -8.69 0.56 9.60
C LEU A 26 -10.04 0.59 10.33
N LYS A 27 -10.58 -0.58 10.70
CA LYS A 27 -11.83 -0.70 11.44
C LYS A 27 -11.80 -0.06 12.83
N THR A 28 -10.63 0.09 13.40
CA THR A 28 -10.41 0.68 14.73
C THR A 28 -9.64 1.99 14.70
N LEU A 29 -9.46 2.56 13.51
CA LEU A 29 -8.78 3.84 13.34
C LEU A 29 -9.68 4.95 13.85
N THR A 30 -9.19 5.70 14.84
CA THR A 30 -9.87 6.87 15.40
C THR A 30 -9.19 8.16 14.98
N TRP A 31 -9.88 9.27 15.12
CA TRP A 31 -9.29 10.58 14.91
C TRP A 31 -8.20 10.90 15.94
N GLY A 32 -8.22 10.26 17.10
CA GLY A 32 -7.14 10.34 18.09
C GLY A 32 -5.84 9.65 17.67
N ASP A 33 -5.89 8.75 16.68
CA ASP A 33 -4.72 8.11 16.08
C ASP A 33 -4.07 9.00 15.01
N ILE A 34 -4.64 10.17 14.69
CA ILE A 34 -4.18 11.08 13.62
C ILE A 34 -3.59 12.35 14.22
N GLU A 35 -2.30 12.53 14.03
CA GLU A 35 -1.59 13.77 14.31
C GLU A 35 -1.65 14.65 13.05
N ARG A 36 -2.17 15.89 13.16
CA ARG A 36 -2.37 16.80 12.00
C ARG A 36 -1.19 17.72 11.74
N ALA A 37 -0.42 18.05 12.77
CA ALA A 37 0.66 19.05 12.69
C ALA A 37 1.96 18.49 13.32
N PRO A 38 3.16 18.91 12.83
CA PRO A 38 3.40 19.78 11.68
C PRO A 38 3.08 19.14 10.32
N GLU A 39 3.14 17.80 10.24
CA GLU A 39 2.80 17.01 9.05
C GLU A 39 1.80 15.92 9.44
N PRO A 40 0.79 15.66 8.61
CA PRO A 40 -0.19 14.62 8.91
C PRO A 40 0.45 13.24 9.08
N MET A 41 0.11 12.56 10.17
CA MET A 41 0.68 11.25 10.50
C MET A 41 -0.35 10.36 11.19
N ILE A 42 -0.36 9.08 10.88
CA ILE A 42 -1.09 8.08 11.66
C ILE A 42 -0.13 7.46 12.69
N VAL A 43 -0.52 7.52 13.97
CA VAL A 43 0.17 6.87 15.09
C VAL A 43 -0.77 5.82 15.67
N LYS A 44 -0.61 4.58 15.24
CA LYS A 44 -1.55 3.49 15.53
C LYS A 44 -0.89 2.31 16.23
N ARG A 45 -1.47 1.89 17.37
CA ARG A 45 -1.17 0.57 17.92
C ARG A 45 -1.91 -0.48 17.12
N GLN A 46 -1.17 -1.33 16.41
CA GLN A 46 -1.76 -2.36 15.55
C GLN A 46 -2.53 -3.40 16.35
N SER A 47 -3.69 -3.79 15.85
CA SER A 47 -4.60 -4.72 16.52
C SER A 47 -3.98 -6.12 16.71
N LYS A 48 -3.20 -6.58 15.72
CA LYS A 48 -2.63 -7.93 15.70
C LYS A 48 -1.31 -8.04 16.46
N THR A 49 -0.34 -7.17 16.18
CA THR A 49 1.03 -7.28 16.72
C THR A 49 1.23 -6.46 17.99
N LYS A 50 0.32 -5.54 18.30
CA LYS A 50 0.39 -4.59 19.42
C LYS A 50 1.53 -3.56 19.31
N ASP A 51 2.31 -3.59 18.22
CA ASP A 51 3.33 -2.61 17.95
C ASP A 51 2.71 -1.26 17.55
N VAL A 52 3.41 -0.18 17.87
CA VAL A 52 3.02 1.16 17.42
C VAL A 52 3.70 1.45 16.10
N VAL A 53 2.92 1.72 15.08
CA VAL A 53 3.41 2.21 13.79
C VAL A 53 3.19 3.72 13.69
N ARG A 54 4.16 4.39 13.09
CA ARG A 54 4.12 5.82 12.76
C ARG A 54 4.22 5.96 11.25
N ILE A 55 3.15 6.42 10.61
CA ILE A 55 3.04 6.43 9.16
C ILE A 55 2.74 7.86 8.72
N PRO A 56 3.73 8.58 8.18
CA PRO A 56 3.49 9.89 7.56
C PRO A 56 2.46 9.75 6.43
N LEU A 57 1.55 10.71 6.32
CA LEU A 57 0.53 10.70 5.29
C LEU A 57 0.96 11.58 4.13
N ALA A 58 1.13 10.94 2.96
CA ALA A 58 1.24 11.69 1.71
C ALA A 58 -0.03 12.52 1.47
N PRO A 59 0.03 13.64 0.73
CA PRO A 59 -1.14 14.47 0.44
C PRO A 59 -2.35 13.69 -0.05
N THR A 60 -2.15 12.77 -0.99
CA THR A 60 -3.22 11.89 -1.52
C THR A 60 -3.85 11.01 -0.42
N ALA A 61 -3.05 10.52 0.54
CA ALA A 61 -3.57 9.73 1.64
C ALA A 61 -4.36 10.59 2.63
N TRP A 62 -3.91 11.81 2.86
CA TRP A 62 -4.60 12.79 3.69
C TRP A 62 -5.96 13.16 3.11
N GLU A 63 -6.05 13.46 1.82
CA GLU A 63 -7.30 13.79 1.11
C GLU A 63 -8.36 12.69 1.19
N LEU A 64 -7.97 11.43 1.42
CA LEU A 64 -8.92 10.32 1.58
C LEU A 64 -9.69 10.37 2.90
N ILE A 65 -9.19 11.07 3.91
CA ILE A 65 -9.78 11.11 5.25
C ILE A 65 -10.12 12.53 5.70
N ASP A 66 -9.43 13.57 5.20
CA ASP A 66 -9.65 14.94 5.61
C ASP A 66 -10.98 15.47 5.04
N ASP A 67 -11.98 15.62 5.91
CA ASP A 67 -13.27 16.21 5.61
C ASP A 67 -13.37 17.67 6.10
N ARG A 68 -12.25 18.22 6.61
CA ARG A 68 -12.10 19.57 7.17
C ARG A 68 -12.97 19.85 8.40
N GLU A 69 -13.50 18.79 9.02
CA GLU A 69 -14.29 18.90 10.24
C GLU A 69 -13.43 18.65 11.49
N LEU A 70 -13.93 19.11 12.64
CA LEU A 70 -13.36 18.79 13.94
C LEU A 70 -14.08 17.58 14.49
N HIS A 71 -13.33 16.52 14.70
CA HIS A 71 -13.82 15.27 15.25
C HIS A 71 -13.37 15.08 16.70
N HIS A 72 -14.20 14.39 17.48
CA HIS A 72 -13.77 13.90 18.77
C HIS A 72 -12.70 12.82 18.61
N ARG A 73 -11.73 12.75 19.53
CA ARG A 73 -10.60 11.83 19.41
C ARG A 73 -11.00 10.36 19.34
N ASP A 74 -12.10 9.98 20.00
CA ASP A 74 -12.58 8.59 20.05
C ASP A 74 -13.48 8.22 18.86
N GLU A 75 -13.83 9.18 18.01
CA GLU A 75 -14.62 8.91 16.81
C GLU A 75 -13.82 8.12 15.79
N LEU A 76 -14.50 7.15 15.17
CA LEU A 76 -13.90 6.32 14.13
C LEU A 76 -13.80 7.12 12.82
N VAL A 77 -12.68 6.97 12.12
CA VAL A 77 -12.50 7.52 10.77
C VAL A 77 -13.42 6.81 9.76
N PHE A 78 -13.71 5.53 10.01
CA PHE A 78 -14.56 4.68 9.16
C PHE A 78 -15.69 4.02 9.97
N PRO A 79 -16.67 4.79 10.47
CA PRO A 79 -17.68 4.28 11.42
C PRO A 79 -18.62 3.23 10.80
N ARG A 80 -18.94 3.35 9.50
CA ARG A 80 -19.86 2.42 8.83
C ARG A 80 -19.30 1.02 8.64
N MET A 81 -17.98 0.88 8.59
CA MET A 81 -17.32 -0.44 8.51
C MET A 81 -17.55 -1.29 9.76
N THR A 82 -18.01 -0.69 10.86
CA THR A 82 -18.24 -1.32 12.15
C THR A 82 -19.62 -1.01 12.76
N ALA A 83 -20.47 -0.29 12.04
CA ALA A 83 -21.76 0.22 12.54
C ALA A 83 -22.69 -0.86 13.11
N SER A 84 -22.54 -2.14 12.69
CA SER A 84 -23.27 -3.27 13.28
C SER A 84 -22.42 -4.55 13.30
N LYS A 85 -22.79 -5.49 14.19
CA LYS A 85 -22.21 -6.83 14.16
C LYS A 85 -22.51 -7.49 12.81
N GLY A 86 -21.47 -7.95 12.09
CA GLY A 86 -21.63 -8.68 10.83
C GLY A 86 -21.59 -7.82 9.56
N VAL A 87 -21.26 -6.52 9.65
CA VAL A 87 -21.00 -5.72 8.43
C VAL A 87 -19.99 -6.41 7.54
N ASN A 88 -20.43 -6.78 6.35
CA ASN A 88 -19.59 -7.43 5.37
C ASN A 88 -18.94 -6.39 4.44
N VAL A 89 -17.72 -6.00 4.76
CA VAL A 89 -16.93 -5.03 3.99
C VAL A 89 -16.32 -5.61 2.69
N HIS A 90 -16.44 -6.92 2.47
CA HIS A 90 -15.93 -7.56 1.25
C HIS A 90 -16.88 -7.39 0.06
N ILE A 91 -18.20 -7.33 0.30
CA ILE A 91 -19.18 -7.12 -0.76
C ILE A 91 -19.02 -5.75 -1.43
N PRO A 92 -18.95 -4.62 -0.69
CA PRO A 92 -18.69 -3.32 -1.29
C PRO A 92 -17.37 -3.27 -2.06
N LEU A 93 -16.30 -3.85 -1.51
CA LEU A 93 -15.00 -3.92 -2.17
C LEU A 93 -15.09 -4.68 -3.51
N ASN A 94 -15.73 -5.83 -3.54
CA ASN A 94 -15.93 -6.60 -4.77
C ASN A 94 -16.80 -5.86 -5.81
N THR A 95 -17.83 -5.17 -5.35
CA THR A 95 -18.69 -4.37 -6.23
C THR A 95 -17.90 -3.22 -6.86
N TRP A 96 -17.12 -2.52 -6.06
CA TRP A 96 -16.23 -1.46 -6.54
C TRP A 96 -15.19 -1.98 -7.52
N ARG A 97 -14.53 -3.08 -7.22
CA ARG A 97 -13.56 -3.76 -8.09
C ARG A 97 -14.14 -4.03 -9.49
N LYS A 98 -15.34 -4.63 -9.54
CA LYS A 98 -16.03 -4.92 -10.80
C LYS A 98 -16.37 -3.65 -11.58
N LYS A 99 -16.86 -2.61 -10.89
CA LYS A 99 -17.15 -1.30 -11.52
C LYS A 99 -15.89 -0.63 -12.07
N ALA A 100 -14.73 -0.86 -11.45
CA ALA A 100 -13.45 -0.37 -11.92
C ALA A 100 -12.86 -1.19 -13.08
N GLY A 101 -13.57 -2.21 -13.61
CA GLY A 101 -13.08 -3.05 -14.69
C GLY A 101 -11.94 -3.98 -14.31
N ILE A 102 -11.76 -4.26 -13.02
CA ILE A 102 -10.68 -5.14 -12.55
C ILE A 102 -11.21 -6.56 -12.41
N ASP A 103 -10.89 -7.44 -13.35
CA ASP A 103 -11.38 -8.83 -13.37
C ASP A 103 -10.73 -9.70 -12.31
N ARG A 104 -9.45 -9.48 -12.02
CA ARG A 104 -8.72 -10.24 -11.00
C ARG A 104 -9.34 -10.05 -9.62
N ALA A 105 -9.74 -11.15 -8.97
CA ALA A 105 -10.22 -11.11 -7.60
C ALA A 105 -9.09 -10.71 -6.63
N PHE A 106 -9.38 -9.80 -5.70
CA PHE A 106 -8.49 -9.44 -4.62
C PHE A 106 -9.28 -9.11 -3.34
N GLY A 107 -8.62 -9.23 -2.19
CA GLY A 107 -9.18 -8.84 -0.89
C GLY A 107 -8.42 -7.67 -0.29
N TRP A 108 -8.79 -7.30 0.93
CA TRP A 108 -8.20 -6.19 1.68
C TRP A 108 -6.67 -6.26 1.82
N HIS A 109 -6.11 -7.46 1.85
CA HIS A 109 -4.65 -7.65 1.96
C HIS A 109 -3.89 -7.13 0.73
N ALA A 110 -4.55 -7.08 -0.43
CA ALA A 110 -3.95 -6.58 -1.66
C ALA A 110 -3.52 -5.11 -1.53
N ALA A 111 -4.28 -4.28 -0.82
CA ALA A 111 -3.92 -2.88 -0.56
C ALA A 111 -2.57 -2.77 0.17
N ARG A 112 -2.40 -3.57 1.22
CA ARG A 112 -1.15 -3.60 1.99
C ARG A 112 0.03 -4.17 1.17
N HIS A 113 -0.21 -5.16 0.32
CA HIS A 113 0.79 -5.65 -0.63
C HIS A 113 1.18 -4.56 -1.64
N SER A 114 0.21 -3.80 -2.15
CA SER A 114 0.47 -2.67 -3.05
C SER A 114 1.34 -1.61 -2.37
N PHE A 115 1.02 -1.24 -1.12
CA PHE A 115 1.84 -0.32 -0.33
C PHE A 115 3.29 -0.82 -0.21
N ALA A 116 3.46 -2.09 0.19
CA ALA A 116 4.79 -2.68 0.36
C ALA A 116 5.61 -2.66 -0.94
N MET A 117 4.98 -3.03 -2.06
CA MET A 117 5.63 -3.04 -3.37
C MET A 117 6.00 -1.62 -3.83
N MET A 118 5.06 -0.68 -3.79
CA MET A 118 5.30 0.72 -4.21
C MET A 118 6.40 1.37 -3.36
N THR A 119 6.36 1.16 -2.03
CA THR A 119 7.37 1.74 -1.13
C THR A 119 8.74 1.11 -1.35
N LEU A 120 8.80 -0.21 -1.57
CA LEU A 120 10.05 -0.91 -1.84
C LEU A 120 10.63 -0.53 -3.21
N GLU A 121 9.81 -0.40 -4.25
CA GLU A 121 10.22 0.10 -5.57
C GLU A 121 10.79 1.52 -5.48
N ALA A 122 10.18 2.38 -4.69
CA ALA A 122 10.59 3.78 -4.55
C ALA A 122 11.85 3.96 -3.68
N SER A 123 11.99 3.18 -2.61
CA SER A 123 13.09 3.37 -1.62
C SER A 123 14.27 2.42 -1.82
N GLY A 124 14.04 1.22 -2.35
CA GLY A 124 15.02 0.13 -2.35
C GLY A 124 15.34 -0.42 -0.95
N ASP A 125 14.71 0.10 0.11
CA ASP A 125 15.02 -0.20 1.50
C ASP A 125 13.95 -1.08 2.16
N ILE A 126 14.24 -2.38 2.21
CA ILE A 126 13.37 -3.38 2.83
C ILE A 126 13.18 -3.14 4.34
N TYR A 127 14.21 -2.62 5.02
CA TYR A 127 14.12 -2.39 6.46
C TYR A 127 13.10 -1.31 6.78
N SER A 128 13.16 -0.17 6.10
CA SER A 128 12.17 0.90 6.24
C SER A 128 10.76 0.43 5.89
N VAL A 129 10.59 -0.35 4.82
CA VAL A 129 9.29 -0.93 4.46
C VAL A 129 8.76 -1.85 5.57
N SER A 130 9.62 -2.71 6.12
CA SER A 130 9.27 -3.61 7.22
C SER A 130 8.79 -2.84 8.47
N ARG A 131 9.48 -1.74 8.80
CA ARG A 131 9.11 -0.86 9.93
C ARG A 131 7.79 -0.14 9.70
N LEU A 132 7.56 0.42 8.51
CA LEU A 132 6.29 1.07 8.15
C LEU A 132 5.12 0.09 8.21
N LEU A 133 5.34 -1.15 7.80
CA LEU A 133 4.34 -2.21 7.90
C LEU A 133 4.14 -2.71 9.34
N GLY A 134 5.07 -2.46 10.26
CA GLY A 134 5.05 -3.02 11.61
C GLY A 134 5.21 -4.55 11.58
N HIS A 135 6.16 -5.04 10.78
CA HIS A 135 6.57 -6.42 10.83
C HIS A 135 7.62 -6.59 11.94
N SER A 136 7.40 -7.53 12.85
CA SER A 136 8.36 -7.92 13.89
C SER A 136 9.54 -8.71 13.32
N ASP A 137 9.37 -9.31 12.14
CA ASP A 137 10.36 -10.11 11.44
C ASP A 137 10.49 -9.62 10.00
N ILE A 138 11.69 -9.20 9.61
CA ILE A 138 11.99 -8.70 8.27
C ILE A 138 11.74 -9.75 7.17
N ARG A 139 11.88 -11.04 7.51
CA ARG A 139 11.63 -12.16 6.59
C ARG A 139 10.21 -12.13 6.00
N ILE A 140 9.24 -11.56 6.71
CA ILE A 140 7.87 -11.35 6.20
C ILE A 140 7.88 -10.36 5.02
N THR A 141 8.83 -9.42 5.01
CA THR A 141 8.95 -8.39 3.97
C THR A 141 9.82 -8.87 2.79
N GLU A 142 10.71 -9.85 3.00
CA GLU A 142 11.59 -10.39 1.94
C GLU A 142 10.81 -11.00 0.76
N VAL A 143 9.57 -11.44 0.97
CA VAL A 143 8.71 -11.92 -0.11
C VAL A 143 8.54 -10.87 -1.22
N TYR A 144 8.55 -9.59 -0.87
CA TYR A 144 8.42 -8.48 -1.83
C TYR A 144 9.71 -8.29 -2.66
N LEU A 145 10.89 -8.52 -2.08
CA LEU A 145 12.15 -8.50 -2.85
C LEU A 145 12.14 -9.57 -3.94
N ARG A 146 11.73 -10.80 -3.62
CA ARG A 146 11.65 -11.89 -4.61
C ARG A 146 10.69 -11.56 -5.75
N LEU A 147 9.56 -10.90 -5.43
CA LEU A 147 8.61 -10.45 -6.45
C LEU A 147 9.20 -9.37 -7.36
N LEU A 148 9.95 -8.41 -6.79
CA LEU A 148 10.65 -7.38 -7.59
C LEU A 148 11.73 -7.98 -8.47
N ASP A 149 12.50 -8.93 -7.98
CA ASP A 149 13.57 -9.58 -8.75
C ASP A 149 13.01 -10.44 -9.88
N SER A 150 11.90 -11.14 -9.69
CA SER A 150 11.24 -11.86 -10.77
C SER A 150 10.75 -10.90 -11.86
N ARG A 151 10.16 -9.78 -11.49
CA ARG A 151 9.69 -8.73 -12.41
C ARG A 151 10.85 -8.09 -13.19
N LYS A 152 11.99 -7.82 -12.54
CA LYS A 152 13.21 -7.34 -13.23
C LYS A 152 13.70 -8.33 -14.26
N LYS A 153 13.70 -9.64 -13.95
CA LYS A 153 14.08 -10.69 -14.91
C LYS A 153 13.15 -10.72 -16.12
N GLU A 154 11.84 -10.60 -15.92
CA GLU A 154 10.86 -10.53 -17.00
C GLU A 154 11.09 -9.30 -17.90
N ILE A 155 11.36 -8.14 -17.30
CA ILE A 155 11.67 -6.90 -18.04
C ILE A 155 12.94 -7.10 -18.88
N ILE A 156 14.01 -7.62 -18.29
CA ILE A 156 15.26 -7.88 -19.04
C ILE A 156 15.05 -8.92 -20.15
N ALA A 157 14.27 -9.97 -19.90
CA ALA A 157 13.96 -10.96 -20.91
C ALA A 157 13.10 -10.43 -22.07
N SER A 158 12.41 -9.31 -21.88
CA SER A 158 11.61 -8.64 -22.91
C SER A 158 12.41 -7.66 -23.78
N LEU A 159 13.70 -7.45 -23.50
CA LEU A 159 14.54 -6.60 -24.34
C LEU A 159 14.74 -7.25 -25.70
N PRO A 160 14.78 -6.44 -26.80
CA PRO A 160 14.98 -6.98 -28.13
C PRO A 160 16.37 -7.64 -28.23
N GLU A 161 16.40 -8.80 -28.84
CA GLU A 161 17.67 -9.46 -29.19
C GLU A 161 18.39 -8.71 -30.29
N LEU A 162 19.72 -8.59 -30.18
CA LEU A 162 20.54 -8.04 -31.25
C LEU A 162 20.55 -9.05 -32.42
N LYS A 163 20.18 -8.60 -33.61
CA LYS A 163 20.37 -9.41 -34.80
C LYS A 163 21.86 -9.67 -35.00
N ASP A 164 22.20 -10.84 -35.59
CA ASP A 164 23.61 -11.31 -35.74
C ASP A 164 24.51 -10.30 -36.48
N GLU A 165 23.96 -9.49 -37.38
CA GLU A 165 24.67 -8.40 -38.07
C GLU A 165 25.16 -7.26 -37.13
N GLN A 166 24.63 -7.16 -35.94
CA GLN A 166 24.98 -6.14 -34.94
C GLN A 166 25.94 -6.65 -33.87
N LYS A 167 26.29 -7.95 -33.88
CA LYS A 167 27.19 -8.54 -32.88
C LYS A 167 28.68 -8.27 -33.12
N THR A 168 29.05 -7.70 -34.26
CA THR A 168 30.44 -7.33 -34.58
C THR A 168 30.77 -5.91 -34.13
N PHE A 169 30.87 -5.72 -32.80
CA PHE A 169 31.61 -4.58 -32.27
C PHE A 169 33.08 -5.00 -32.11
N GLU A 170 33.91 -4.71 -33.14
CA GLU A 170 35.36 -4.76 -32.96
C GLU A 170 35.81 -3.61 -32.06
N PHE A 171 36.21 -3.96 -30.84
CA PHE A 171 37.00 -3.04 -29.99
C PHE A 171 38.34 -2.79 -30.65
N LYS A 172 38.49 -1.69 -31.41
CA LYS A 172 39.81 -1.21 -31.79
C LYS A 172 40.59 -0.83 -30.54
N GLN A 173 41.60 -1.62 -30.24
CA GLN A 173 42.58 -1.24 -29.21
C GLN A 173 43.21 0.09 -29.58
N PRO A 174 43.40 1.03 -28.61
CA PRO A 174 44.14 2.26 -28.86
C PRO A 174 45.57 1.87 -29.21
N LYS A 175 46.08 2.39 -30.33
CA LYS A 175 47.49 2.28 -30.71
C LYS A 175 48.34 2.89 -29.58
N GLN A 176 49.20 2.09 -28.99
CA GLN A 176 50.23 2.59 -28.12
C GLN A 176 51.15 3.50 -28.93
N ALA A 177 51.33 4.75 -28.46
CA ALA A 177 52.34 5.71 -28.93
C ALA A 177 53.60 5.54 -28.11
#